data_defa34d0da2967ab80b2688ebeb6411d
#
_entry.id   defa34d0da2967ab80b2688ebeb6411d
#
_cell.length_a   1.000
_cell.length_b   1.000
_cell.length_c   1.000
_cell.angle_alpha   90.00
_cell.angle_beta   90.00
_cell.angle_gamma   90.00
#
_symmetry.space_group_name_H-M   'P 1'
#
loop_
_entity.id
_entity.type
_entity.pdbx_description
1 polymer ?
#
loop_
_entity_poly.entity_id
_entity_poly.type
_entity_poly.pdbx_seq_one_letter_code
_entity_poly.pdbx_strand_id
1 'polypeptide(L)'
;MKAGIVGLPNVGKSTLYNAITNAGAESANYPFCTIEPNTGVVAVPDTRLDALAELYQPLKKTPAVVEFVDIAGLVRGASKGEGLGNKFLANIRETDAIVHVVRCFDDENVIHVENTTDPARDIEIINLELVMADLEMVQRRIEKASRAAKGDKKYAREVELFTALSKHLDAGHAARTFDCDPDDAALLRTSDLLTLKPVIYAANTDEYGFTHLSENAYYQTVAEIAKAEGNQVLPICAKLEEDIAALEEDERAMFLEELGLQESGLDRLVQCAYDLLGLISFLTYGKDECRAWTIRKGTKAPEAAGKIHTDIQRGFIRAEVLAWADMQRCGSVAAAKEKGLYRSEGKDYVVQDGDMIYFRFNV
;
A
#
# COMPACT_ATOMS: atom_id res chain seq x y z
N MET A 1 -6.18 5.54 2.18
CA MET A 1 -5.89 4.46 1.22
C MET A 1 -5.59 3.23 2.02
N LYS A 2 -6.19 2.09 1.64
CA LYS A 2 -6.23 0.90 2.47
C LYS A 2 -5.45 -0.26 1.84
N ALA A 3 -4.54 -0.88 2.60
CA ALA A 3 -3.87 -2.12 2.24
C ALA A 3 -4.51 -3.27 3.04
N GLY A 4 -5.01 -4.30 2.38
CA GLY A 4 -5.63 -5.45 3.02
C GLY A 4 -4.60 -6.51 3.36
N ILE A 5 -4.53 -6.91 4.62
CA ILE A 5 -3.64 -8.01 5.06
C ILE A 5 -4.40 -9.32 4.90
N VAL A 6 -3.89 -10.19 4.04
CA VAL A 6 -4.45 -11.51 3.77
C VAL A 6 -3.44 -12.61 4.05
N GLY A 7 -3.91 -13.82 4.26
CA GLY A 7 -3.07 -15.00 4.45
C GLY A 7 -3.88 -16.16 5.01
N LEU A 8 -3.35 -17.37 4.92
CA LEU A 8 -3.93 -18.54 5.53
C LEU A 8 -3.93 -18.42 7.06
N PRO A 9 -4.71 -19.22 7.80
CA PRO A 9 -4.61 -19.29 9.24
C PRO A 9 -3.19 -19.69 9.69
N ASN A 10 -2.74 -19.14 10.84
CA ASN A 10 -1.48 -19.49 11.49
C ASN A 10 -0.19 -19.17 10.68
N VAL A 11 -0.25 -18.18 9.77
CA VAL A 11 0.93 -17.69 9.02
C VAL A 11 1.60 -16.48 9.67
N GLY A 12 1.10 -16.01 10.84
CA GLY A 12 1.59 -14.81 11.54
C GLY A 12 0.83 -13.52 11.19
N LYS A 13 -0.32 -13.63 10.47
CA LYS A 13 -1.13 -12.48 10.06
C LYS A 13 -1.57 -11.61 11.25
N SER A 14 -2.11 -12.22 12.31
CA SER A 14 -2.57 -11.50 13.50
C SER A 14 -1.41 -10.89 14.29
N THR A 15 -0.27 -11.56 14.36
CA THR A 15 0.95 -11.04 14.99
C THR A 15 1.43 -9.78 14.25
N LEU A 16 1.50 -9.83 12.91
CA LEU A 16 1.84 -8.67 12.10
C LEU A 16 0.84 -7.54 12.28
N TYR A 17 -0.46 -7.84 12.32
CA TYR A 17 -1.49 -6.84 12.52
C TYR A 17 -1.40 -6.19 13.92
N ASN A 18 -1.07 -6.97 14.96
CA ASN A 18 -0.82 -6.44 16.30
C ASN A 18 0.38 -5.48 16.31
N ALA A 19 1.48 -5.85 15.65
CA ALA A 19 2.64 -4.97 15.49
C ALA A 19 2.24 -3.64 14.83
N ILE A 20 1.45 -3.71 13.75
CA ILE A 20 0.89 -2.54 13.04
C ILE A 20 0.03 -1.67 13.97
N THR A 21 -0.88 -2.28 14.74
CA THR A 21 -1.78 -1.52 15.63
C THR A 21 -1.04 -0.93 16.82
N ASN A 22 -0.05 -1.62 17.37
CA ASN A 22 0.77 -1.10 18.47
C ASN A 22 1.62 0.08 18.00
N ALA A 23 2.31 -0.03 16.86
CA ALA A 23 3.04 1.07 16.25
C ALA A 23 2.11 2.24 15.84
N GLY A 24 0.84 1.95 15.54
CA GLY A 24 -0.18 2.93 15.19
C GLY A 24 -0.90 3.59 16.37
N ALA A 25 -0.66 3.15 17.60
CA ALA A 25 -1.36 3.70 18.77
C ALA A 25 -1.16 5.21 18.93
N GLU A 26 0.01 5.73 18.61
CA GLU A 26 0.30 7.17 18.57
C GLU A 26 -0.41 7.87 17.39
N SER A 27 -0.65 7.14 16.29
CA SER A 27 -1.30 7.67 15.08
C SER A 27 -2.81 7.86 15.23
N ALA A 28 -3.45 7.24 16.22
CA ALA A 28 -4.89 7.36 16.48
C ALA A 28 -5.32 8.82 16.78
N ASN A 29 -4.39 9.68 17.15
CA ASN A 29 -4.62 11.09 17.43
C ASN A 29 -4.50 12.01 16.19
N TYR A 30 -4.20 11.44 14.99
CA TYR A 30 -4.10 12.27 13.79
C TYR A 30 -5.47 12.70 13.26
N PRO A 31 -5.63 13.97 12.85
CA PRO A 31 -6.88 14.47 12.30
C PRO A 31 -7.26 13.70 11.01
N PHE A 32 -8.55 13.37 10.89
CA PHE A 32 -9.16 12.68 9.73
C PHE A 32 -8.93 11.16 9.67
N CYS A 33 -8.34 10.52 10.70
CA CYS A 33 -8.33 9.07 10.82
C CYS A 33 -9.64 8.61 11.49
N THR A 34 -10.50 7.95 10.72
CA THR A 34 -11.67 7.26 11.28
C THR A 34 -11.21 5.88 11.73
N ILE A 35 -11.31 5.57 13.01
CA ILE A 35 -10.99 4.23 13.53
C ILE A 35 -12.15 3.31 13.17
N GLU A 36 -11.98 2.53 12.11
CA GLU A 36 -12.90 1.44 11.77
C GLU A 36 -12.45 0.15 12.48
N PRO A 37 -13.36 -0.75 12.87
CA PRO A 37 -12.97 -2.06 13.40
C PRO A 37 -12.02 -2.79 12.45
N ASN A 38 -10.97 -3.41 12.97
CA ASN A 38 -9.93 -4.12 12.21
C ASN A 38 -9.12 -3.25 11.24
N THR A 39 -9.03 -1.94 11.48
CA THR A 39 -8.17 -1.03 10.71
C THR A 39 -7.07 -0.47 11.61
N GLY A 40 -5.82 -0.75 11.26
CA GLY A 40 -4.62 -0.14 11.86
C GLY A 40 -4.14 1.02 10.99
N VAL A 41 -3.80 2.15 11.62
CA VAL A 41 -3.28 3.33 10.93
C VAL A 41 -1.84 3.52 11.37
N VAL A 42 -0.90 3.55 10.41
CA VAL A 42 0.53 3.68 10.70
C VAL A 42 1.10 4.90 9.98
N ALA A 43 1.97 5.62 10.67
CA ALA A 43 2.73 6.73 10.11
C ALA A 43 3.71 6.21 9.05
N VAL A 44 3.82 6.94 7.93
CA VAL A 44 4.85 6.69 6.92
C VAL A 44 6.14 7.36 7.41
N PRO A 45 7.22 6.59 7.62
CA PRO A 45 8.52 7.17 7.98
C PRO A 45 8.98 8.16 6.90
N ASP A 46 9.31 9.38 7.29
CA ASP A 46 9.77 10.42 6.36
C ASP A 46 10.82 11.32 7.02
N THR A 47 12.09 11.02 6.76
CA THR A 47 13.24 11.76 7.28
C THR A 47 13.24 13.24 6.87
N ARG A 48 12.53 13.60 5.80
CA ARG A 48 12.37 14.99 5.35
C ARG A 48 11.48 15.77 6.31
N LEU A 49 10.40 15.13 6.78
CA LEU A 49 9.50 15.72 7.77
C LEU A 49 10.20 15.86 9.12
N ASP A 50 11.04 14.90 9.50
CA ASP A 50 11.83 14.93 10.74
C ASP A 50 12.81 16.11 10.72
N ALA A 51 13.57 16.26 9.65
CA ALA A 51 14.49 17.38 9.48
C ALA A 51 13.77 18.74 9.45
N LEU A 52 12.55 18.83 8.89
CA LEU A 52 11.74 20.05 8.97
C LEU A 52 11.27 20.33 10.40
N ALA A 53 10.88 19.30 11.14
CA ALA A 53 10.47 19.45 12.54
C ALA A 53 11.64 19.91 13.42
N GLU A 54 12.85 19.40 13.21
CA GLU A 54 14.06 19.87 13.88
C GLU A 54 14.37 21.33 13.56
N LEU A 55 14.24 21.73 12.29
CA LEU A 55 14.55 23.09 11.85
C LEU A 55 13.55 24.14 12.33
N TYR A 56 12.25 23.82 12.26
CA TYR A 56 11.19 24.80 12.55
C TYR A 56 10.64 24.73 13.97
N GLN A 57 10.94 23.65 14.73
CA GLN A 57 10.44 23.39 16.08
C GLN A 57 8.92 23.63 16.17
N PRO A 58 8.11 22.94 15.35
CA PRO A 58 6.68 23.19 15.28
C PRO A 58 5.96 22.73 16.55
N LEU A 59 4.80 23.31 16.81
CA LEU A 59 3.90 22.83 17.87
C LEU A 59 3.37 21.42 17.55
N LYS A 60 3.29 21.06 16.26
CA LYS A 60 2.80 19.77 15.81
C LYS A 60 3.58 19.25 14.62
N LYS A 61 3.93 17.94 14.65
CA LYS A 61 4.45 17.17 13.53
C LYS A 61 3.38 16.17 13.11
N THR A 62 2.98 16.19 11.83
CA THR A 62 1.93 15.30 11.30
C THR A 62 2.47 14.53 10.08
N PRO A 63 2.79 13.24 10.21
CA PRO A 63 3.24 12.41 9.09
C PRO A 63 2.10 12.05 8.14
N ALA A 64 2.45 11.55 6.95
CA ALA A 64 1.55 10.81 6.11
C ALA A 64 1.21 9.46 6.78
N VAL A 65 0.07 8.86 6.43
CA VAL A 65 -0.36 7.59 7.02
C VAL A 65 -0.83 6.60 5.96
N VAL A 66 -0.68 5.31 6.26
CA VAL A 66 -1.27 4.19 5.53
C VAL A 66 -2.22 3.45 6.47
N GLU A 67 -3.36 3.04 5.94
CA GLU A 67 -4.35 2.23 6.63
C GLU A 67 -4.17 0.77 6.24
N PHE A 68 -4.01 -0.10 7.24
CA PHE A 68 -3.97 -1.56 7.07
C PHE A 68 -5.25 -2.17 7.62
N VAL A 69 -5.90 -3.02 6.82
CA VAL A 69 -7.14 -3.70 7.21
C VAL A 69 -6.84 -5.17 7.44
N ASP A 70 -7.10 -5.66 8.66
CA ASP A 70 -7.04 -7.11 8.92
C ASP A 70 -8.23 -7.80 8.27
N ILE A 71 -7.95 -8.60 7.26
CA ILE A 71 -8.95 -9.40 6.57
C ILE A 71 -8.89 -10.81 7.13
N ALA A 72 -10.01 -11.27 7.70
CA ALA A 72 -10.12 -12.60 8.31
C ALA A 72 -9.57 -13.68 7.36
N GLY A 73 -8.83 -14.64 7.91
CA GLY A 73 -8.13 -15.66 7.11
C GLY A 73 -9.05 -16.43 6.17
N LEU A 74 -8.57 -16.69 4.98
CA LEU A 74 -9.25 -17.46 3.96
C LEU A 74 -9.22 -18.96 4.32
N VAL A 75 -10.35 -19.62 4.11
CA VAL A 75 -10.46 -21.10 4.11
C VAL A 75 -10.79 -21.51 2.67
N ARG A 76 -10.26 -22.63 2.20
CA ARG A 76 -10.56 -23.18 0.87
C ARG A 76 -12.08 -23.22 0.61
N GLY A 77 -12.49 -22.83 -0.60
CA GLY A 77 -13.90 -22.82 -1.00
C GLY A 77 -14.66 -21.54 -0.63
N ALA A 78 -13.95 -20.48 -0.28
CA ALA A 78 -14.53 -19.18 0.04
C ALA A 78 -15.35 -18.58 -1.11
N SER A 79 -14.93 -18.81 -2.34
CA SER A 79 -15.63 -18.35 -3.56
C SER A 79 -16.93 -19.12 -3.83
N LYS A 80 -17.08 -20.34 -3.30
CA LYS A 80 -18.26 -21.22 -3.50
C LYS A 80 -19.17 -21.30 -2.28
N GLY A 81 -18.75 -20.73 -1.12
CA GLY A 81 -19.44 -20.85 0.16
C GLY A 81 -20.36 -19.68 0.48
N GLU A 82 -21.46 -19.97 1.19
CA GLU A 82 -22.29 -18.96 1.83
C GLU A 82 -21.57 -18.46 3.11
N GLY A 83 -21.56 -17.15 3.35
CA GLY A 83 -21.15 -16.55 4.62
C GLY A 83 -19.74 -15.98 4.67
N LEU A 84 -18.77 -16.63 5.36
CA LEU A 84 -17.45 -16.08 5.67
C LEU A 84 -16.59 -15.79 4.44
N GLY A 85 -16.65 -16.62 3.39
CA GLY A 85 -15.90 -16.43 2.16
C GLY A 85 -16.32 -15.17 1.39
N ASN A 86 -17.63 -14.95 1.25
CA ASN A 86 -18.15 -13.75 0.59
C ASN A 86 -17.76 -12.47 1.36
N LYS A 87 -17.72 -12.53 2.70
CA LYS A 87 -17.27 -11.42 3.54
C LYS A 87 -15.78 -11.13 3.35
N PHE A 88 -14.95 -12.17 3.24
CA PHE A 88 -13.52 -12.05 2.93
C PHE A 88 -13.31 -11.33 1.59
N LEU A 89 -13.97 -11.78 0.52
CA LEU A 89 -13.86 -11.17 -0.81
C LEU A 89 -14.37 -9.71 -0.83
N ALA A 90 -15.45 -9.43 -0.09
CA ALA A 90 -15.98 -8.08 0.04
C ALA A 90 -14.97 -7.15 0.72
N ASN A 91 -14.35 -7.60 1.81
CA ASN A 91 -13.32 -6.80 2.52
C ASN A 91 -12.11 -6.51 1.62
N ILE A 92 -11.65 -7.49 0.81
CA ILE A 92 -10.56 -7.23 -0.15
C ILE A 92 -10.99 -6.20 -1.20
N ARG A 93 -12.25 -6.19 -1.67
CA ARG A 93 -12.73 -5.19 -2.63
C ARG A 93 -12.57 -3.77 -2.13
N GLU A 94 -12.76 -3.53 -0.83
CA GLU A 94 -12.65 -2.22 -0.19
C GLU A 94 -11.20 -1.72 -0.02
N THR A 95 -10.20 -2.55 -0.32
CA THR A 95 -8.79 -2.17 -0.23
C THR A 95 -8.20 -1.78 -1.57
N ASP A 96 -7.14 -0.97 -1.55
CA ASP A 96 -6.43 -0.51 -2.77
C ASP A 96 -5.28 -1.46 -3.16
N ALA A 97 -4.69 -2.19 -2.20
CA ALA A 97 -3.60 -3.15 -2.38
C ALA A 97 -3.75 -4.34 -1.42
N ILE A 98 -3.00 -5.40 -1.69
CA ILE A 98 -2.97 -6.63 -0.88
C ILE A 98 -1.57 -6.82 -0.29
N VAL A 99 -1.51 -7.02 1.03
CA VAL A 99 -0.34 -7.54 1.73
C VAL A 99 -0.59 -9.01 2.02
N HIS A 100 0.02 -9.89 1.26
CA HIS A 100 -0.15 -11.33 1.38
C HIS A 100 0.92 -11.89 2.32
N VAL A 101 0.54 -12.21 3.55
CA VAL A 101 1.41 -12.83 4.55
C VAL A 101 1.58 -14.30 4.24
N VAL A 102 2.82 -14.72 4.02
CA VAL A 102 3.19 -16.09 3.65
C VAL A 102 4.14 -16.64 4.71
N ARG A 103 3.84 -17.82 5.26
CA ARG A 103 4.68 -18.46 6.26
C ARG A 103 5.94 -19.04 5.61
N CYS A 104 7.11 -18.62 6.10
CA CYS A 104 8.43 -19.04 5.65
C CYS A 104 9.29 -19.56 6.80
N PHE A 105 8.69 -20.26 7.77
CA PHE A 105 9.36 -20.86 8.92
C PHE A 105 8.62 -22.12 9.38
N ASP A 106 9.32 -23.01 10.04
CA ASP A 106 8.75 -24.15 10.74
C ASP A 106 8.73 -23.90 12.25
N ASP A 107 7.60 -24.23 12.89
CA ASP A 107 7.43 -24.17 14.34
C ASP A 107 6.47 -25.29 14.75
N GLU A 108 6.95 -26.20 15.61
CA GLU A 108 6.19 -27.35 16.11
C GLU A 108 4.98 -26.93 16.97
N ASN A 109 5.04 -25.73 17.57
CA ASN A 109 3.96 -25.21 18.42
C ASN A 109 2.87 -24.50 17.60
N VAL A 110 3.13 -24.19 16.33
CA VAL A 110 2.21 -23.49 15.43
C VAL A 110 1.78 -24.42 14.31
N ILE A 111 0.64 -25.06 14.47
CA ILE A 111 0.11 -26.02 13.49
C ILE A 111 -0.28 -25.29 12.21
N HIS A 112 0.27 -25.71 11.06
CA HIS A 112 -0.15 -25.21 9.75
C HIS A 112 -1.46 -25.91 9.33
N VAL A 113 -2.40 -25.14 8.69
CA VAL A 113 -3.70 -25.68 8.26
C VAL A 113 -3.59 -26.83 7.26
N GLU A 114 -2.51 -26.86 6.47
CA GLU A 114 -2.20 -27.92 5.50
C GLU A 114 -1.18 -28.92 6.05
N ASN A 115 -0.90 -28.94 7.35
CA ASN A 115 0.05 -29.79 8.08
C ASN A 115 1.53 -29.66 7.70
N THR A 116 1.87 -28.95 6.65
CA THR A 116 3.25 -28.69 6.20
C THR A 116 3.39 -27.26 5.74
N THR A 117 4.57 -26.68 5.93
CA THR A 117 4.92 -25.37 5.38
C THR A 117 5.28 -25.54 3.90
N ASP A 118 4.52 -24.87 3.03
CA ASP A 118 4.74 -24.83 1.60
C ASP A 118 4.24 -23.49 1.04
N PRO A 119 5.13 -22.49 0.93
CA PRO A 119 4.78 -21.15 0.50
C PRO A 119 4.15 -21.09 -0.90
N ALA A 120 4.59 -21.93 -1.83
CA ALA A 120 4.06 -21.95 -3.19
C ALA A 120 2.58 -22.37 -3.21
N ARG A 121 2.27 -23.46 -2.52
CA ARG A 121 0.89 -23.96 -2.35
C ARG A 121 0.02 -22.90 -1.62
N ASP A 122 0.54 -22.28 -0.57
CA ASP A 122 -0.22 -21.32 0.23
C ASP A 122 -0.57 -20.06 -0.57
N ILE A 123 0.36 -19.58 -1.40
CA ILE A 123 0.12 -18.49 -2.35
C ILE A 123 -0.92 -18.92 -3.40
N GLU A 124 -0.78 -20.11 -3.97
CA GLU A 124 -1.70 -20.62 -4.99
C GLU A 124 -3.15 -20.73 -4.47
N ILE A 125 -3.34 -21.19 -3.22
CA ILE A 125 -4.67 -21.29 -2.60
C ILE A 125 -5.36 -19.91 -2.57
N ILE A 126 -4.68 -18.87 -2.10
CA ILE A 126 -5.24 -17.52 -2.03
C ILE A 126 -5.48 -16.96 -3.44
N ASN A 127 -4.49 -17.08 -4.33
CA ASN A 127 -4.62 -16.58 -5.70
C ASN A 127 -5.78 -17.25 -6.45
N LEU A 128 -5.97 -18.55 -6.31
CA LEU A 128 -7.05 -19.29 -6.95
C LEU A 128 -8.44 -18.82 -6.50
N GLU A 129 -8.64 -18.58 -5.20
CA GLU A 129 -9.91 -18.07 -4.69
C GLU A 129 -10.24 -16.67 -5.23
N LEU A 130 -9.23 -15.79 -5.34
CA LEU A 130 -9.41 -14.45 -5.93
C LEU A 130 -9.72 -14.54 -7.43
N VAL A 131 -9.00 -15.40 -8.16
CA VAL A 131 -9.20 -15.65 -9.60
C VAL A 131 -10.61 -16.19 -9.86
N MET A 132 -11.09 -17.14 -9.06
CA MET A 132 -12.44 -17.69 -9.21
C MET A 132 -13.52 -16.62 -8.97
N ALA A 133 -13.34 -15.76 -7.97
CA ALA A 133 -14.26 -14.64 -7.72
C ALA A 133 -14.28 -13.62 -8.89
N ASP A 134 -13.12 -13.35 -9.47
CA ASP A 134 -13.02 -12.47 -10.64
C ASP A 134 -13.62 -13.11 -11.90
N LEU A 135 -13.39 -14.39 -12.10
CA LEU A 135 -13.97 -15.13 -13.23
C LEU A 135 -15.50 -15.05 -13.22
N GLU A 136 -16.13 -15.27 -12.06
CA GLU A 136 -17.59 -15.14 -11.91
C GLU A 136 -18.06 -13.71 -12.24
N MET A 137 -17.33 -12.69 -11.77
CA MET A 137 -17.67 -11.30 -12.06
C MET A 137 -17.51 -10.96 -13.55
N VAL A 138 -16.42 -11.42 -14.16
CA VAL A 138 -16.14 -11.24 -15.60
C VAL A 138 -17.21 -11.91 -16.45
N GLN A 139 -17.65 -13.11 -16.12
CA GLN A 139 -18.74 -13.82 -16.82
C GLN A 139 -20.05 -13.02 -16.79
N ARG A 140 -20.42 -12.50 -15.63
CA ARG A 140 -21.61 -11.62 -15.50
C ARG A 140 -21.48 -10.34 -16.34
N ARG A 141 -20.26 -9.76 -16.40
CA ARG A 141 -19.98 -8.56 -17.22
C ARG A 141 -20.11 -8.86 -18.71
N ILE A 142 -19.57 -10.00 -19.17
CA ILE A 142 -19.70 -10.47 -20.57
C ILE A 142 -21.17 -10.60 -20.95
N GLU A 143 -21.99 -11.24 -20.13
CA GLU A 143 -23.42 -11.38 -20.40
C GLU A 143 -24.12 -10.02 -20.54
N LYS A 144 -23.85 -9.08 -19.63
CA LYS A 144 -24.40 -7.73 -19.66
C LYS A 144 -23.96 -6.97 -20.93
N ALA A 145 -22.65 -6.97 -21.22
CA ALA A 145 -22.10 -6.31 -22.40
C ALA A 145 -22.61 -6.94 -23.70
N SER A 146 -22.74 -8.27 -23.79
CA SER A 146 -23.29 -8.98 -24.95
C SER A 146 -24.75 -8.63 -25.24
N ARG A 147 -25.57 -8.40 -24.19
CA ARG A 147 -26.93 -7.90 -24.36
C ARG A 147 -26.94 -6.47 -24.91
N ALA A 148 -26.06 -5.59 -24.38
CA ALA A 148 -25.94 -4.20 -24.81
C ALA A 148 -25.40 -4.08 -26.24
N ALA A 149 -24.47 -4.94 -26.64
CA ALA A 149 -23.85 -4.96 -27.98
C ALA A 149 -24.86 -5.24 -29.11
N LYS A 150 -26.02 -5.87 -28.81
CA LYS A 150 -27.11 -6.05 -29.79
C LYS A 150 -27.73 -4.72 -30.23
N GLY A 151 -27.71 -3.71 -29.38
CA GLY A 151 -28.25 -2.39 -29.66
C GLY A 151 -27.19 -1.33 -30.00
N ASP A 152 -25.94 -1.52 -29.53
CA ASP A 152 -24.86 -0.54 -29.70
C ASP A 152 -23.51 -1.24 -29.85
N LYS A 153 -22.92 -1.14 -31.04
CA LYS A 153 -21.64 -1.78 -31.41
C LYS A 153 -20.45 -1.34 -30.56
N LYS A 154 -20.54 -0.23 -29.81
CA LYS A 154 -19.44 0.20 -28.93
C LYS A 154 -19.12 -0.82 -27.84
N TYR A 155 -20.10 -1.65 -27.44
CA TYR A 155 -19.89 -2.71 -26.46
C TYR A 155 -19.21 -3.97 -27.02
N ALA A 156 -19.02 -4.07 -28.35
CA ALA A 156 -18.38 -5.25 -28.96
C ALA A 156 -16.94 -5.44 -28.46
N ARG A 157 -16.17 -4.33 -28.36
CA ARG A 157 -14.78 -4.37 -27.83
C ARG A 157 -14.77 -4.84 -26.35
N GLU A 158 -15.72 -4.39 -25.55
CA GLU A 158 -15.83 -4.81 -24.16
C GLU A 158 -16.10 -6.32 -24.06
N VAL A 159 -16.97 -6.87 -24.90
CA VAL A 159 -17.25 -8.32 -24.95
C VAL A 159 -15.99 -9.09 -25.34
N GLU A 160 -15.25 -8.64 -26.35
CA GLU A 160 -14.03 -9.28 -26.84
C GLU A 160 -12.94 -9.29 -25.74
N LEU A 161 -12.66 -8.13 -25.13
CA LEU A 161 -11.69 -7.97 -24.04
C LEU A 161 -12.00 -8.89 -22.85
N PHE A 162 -13.23 -8.80 -22.32
CA PHE A 162 -13.60 -9.61 -21.15
C PHE A 162 -13.70 -11.10 -21.47
N THR A 163 -13.98 -11.49 -22.72
CA THR A 163 -13.93 -12.89 -23.15
C THR A 163 -12.48 -13.41 -23.17
N ALA A 164 -11.53 -12.60 -23.63
CA ALA A 164 -10.12 -12.95 -23.58
C ALA A 164 -9.62 -13.04 -22.14
N LEU A 165 -9.97 -12.07 -21.29
CA LEU A 165 -9.64 -12.08 -19.86
C LEU A 165 -10.27 -13.31 -19.14
N SER A 166 -11.51 -13.67 -19.47
CA SER A 166 -12.15 -14.86 -18.88
C SER A 166 -11.34 -16.13 -19.14
N LYS A 167 -10.78 -16.30 -20.34
CA LYS A 167 -9.92 -17.44 -20.66
C LYS A 167 -8.61 -17.42 -19.87
N HIS A 168 -8.05 -16.25 -19.65
CA HIS A 168 -6.83 -16.07 -18.86
C HIS A 168 -7.05 -16.43 -17.39
N LEU A 169 -8.19 -15.97 -16.80
CA LEU A 169 -8.58 -16.31 -15.44
C LEU A 169 -8.94 -17.81 -15.30
N ASP A 170 -9.63 -18.40 -16.28
CA ASP A 170 -10.00 -19.83 -16.30
C ASP A 170 -8.74 -20.74 -16.36
N ALA A 171 -7.65 -20.25 -16.93
CA ALA A 171 -6.33 -20.90 -16.88
C ALA A 171 -5.61 -20.74 -15.51
N GLY A 172 -6.21 -20.08 -14.53
CA GLY A 172 -5.67 -19.85 -13.19
C GLY A 172 -4.79 -18.63 -13.05
N HIS A 173 -4.70 -17.78 -14.07
CA HIS A 173 -3.83 -16.60 -14.07
C HIS A 173 -4.56 -15.35 -13.53
N ALA A 174 -3.87 -14.58 -12.71
CA ALA A 174 -4.39 -13.33 -12.17
C ALA A 174 -4.58 -12.25 -13.27
N ALA A 175 -5.61 -11.39 -13.14
CA ALA A 175 -5.89 -10.35 -14.14
C ALA A 175 -4.73 -9.36 -14.32
N ARG A 176 -3.89 -9.14 -13.30
CA ARG A 176 -2.69 -8.28 -13.38
C ARG A 176 -1.61 -8.79 -14.36
N THR A 177 -1.63 -10.08 -14.69
CA THR A 177 -0.71 -10.70 -15.65
C THR A 177 -1.27 -10.78 -17.07
N PHE A 178 -2.49 -10.27 -17.28
CA PHE A 178 -3.13 -10.22 -18.58
C PHE A 178 -2.52 -9.11 -19.44
N ASP A 179 -1.94 -9.48 -20.59
CA ASP A 179 -1.35 -8.51 -21.53
C ASP A 179 -2.45 -7.85 -22.38
N CYS A 180 -2.51 -6.52 -22.34
CA CYS A 180 -3.47 -5.73 -23.09
C CYS A 180 -2.94 -4.31 -23.37
N ASP A 181 -3.54 -3.65 -24.36
CA ASP A 181 -3.19 -2.26 -24.67
C ASP A 181 -3.63 -1.27 -23.55
N PRO A 182 -3.11 -0.01 -23.56
CA PRO A 182 -3.43 0.96 -22.52
C PRO A 182 -4.92 1.32 -22.42
N ASP A 183 -5.67 1.29 -23.53
CA ASP A 183 -7.10 1.60 -23.55
C ASP A 183 -7.91 0.47 -22.91
N ASP A 184 -7.54 -0.78 -23.21
CA ASP A 184 -8.11 -1.98 -22.60
C ASP A 184 -7.75 -2.06 -21.12
N ALA A 185 -6.51 -1.73 -20.74
CA ALA A 185 -6.11 -1.63 -19.34
C ALA A 185 -6.94 -0.57 -18.58
N ALA A 186 -7.24 0.57 -19.21
CA ALA A 186 -8.12 1.57 -18.61
C ALA A 186 -9.55 1.05 -18.41
N LEU A 187 -10.07 0.27 -19.37
CA LEU A 187 -11.37 -0.37 -19.27
C LEU A 187 -11.40 -1.45 -18.16
N LEU A 188 -10.35 -2.27 -18.05
CA LEU A 188 -10.23 -3.27 -16.98
C LEU A 188 -10.22 -2.63 -15.59
N ARG A 189 -9.57 -1.49 -15.41
CA ARG A 189 -9.56 -0.75 -14.12
C ARG A 189 -10.95 -0.27 -13.68
N THR A 190 -11.94 -0.22 -14.58
CA THR A 190 -13.34 0.10 -14.22
C THR A 190 -14.09 -1.08 -13.60
N SER A 191 -13.44 -2.24 -13.48
CA SER A 191 -14.08 -3.48 -13.08
C SER A 191 -13.52 -4.02 -11.79
N ASP A 192 -13.63 -3.47 -10.68
CA ASP A 192 -13.23 -3.88 -9.30
C ASP A 192 -12.69 -5.32 -9.15
N LEU A 193 -11.82 -5.76 -10.10
CA LEU A 193 -11.21 -7.08 -10.09
C LEU A 193 -10.21 -7.18 -8.94
N LEU A 194 -10.33 -8.24 -8.16
CA LEU A 194 -9.48 -8.49 -7.00
C LEU A 194 -8.04 -8.77 -7.42
N THR A 195 -7.87 -9.53 -8.51
CA THR A 195 -6.55 -9.92 -9.00
C THR A 195 -5.87 -8.85 -9.87
N LEU A 196 -6.50 -7.70 -10.11
CA LEU A 196 -5.85 -6.48 -10.64
C LEU A 196 -5.14 -5.69 -9.55
N LYS A 197 -5.51 -5.89 -8.27
CA LYS A 197 -4.88 -5.16 -7.17
C LYS A 197 -3.41 -5.52 -7.08
N PRO A 198 -2.54 -4.51 -6.82
CA PRO A 198 -1.13 -4.76 -6.58
C PRO A 198 -0.92 -5.56 -5.29
N VAL A 199 0.12 -6.40 -5.27
CA VAL A 199 0.41 -7.33 -4.16
C VAL A 199 1.82 -7.11 -3.64
N ILE A 200 1.96 -7.12 -2.31
CA ILE A 200 3.23 -7.32 -1.61
C ILE A 200 3.17 -8.69 -0.93
N TYR A 201 4.13 -9.54 -1.20
CA TYR A 201 4.32 -10.77 -0.43
C TYR A 201 5.13 -10.46 0.83
N ALA A 202 4.49 -10.48 2.00
CA ALA A 202 5.16 -10.40 3.29
C ALA A 202 5.60 -11.82 3.69
N ALA A 203 6.84 -12.16 3.36
CA ALA A 203 7.43 -13.46 3.68
C ALA A 203 7.80 -13.50 5.16
N ASN A 204 6.90 -14.07 5.99
CA ASN A 204 7.05 -14.13 7.42
C ASN A 204 7.99 -15.27 7.81
N THR A 205 9.18 -14.92 8.32
CA THR A 205 10.24 -15.84 8.75
C THR A 205 10.34 -15.86 10.27
N ASP A 206 11.10 -16.81 10.81
CA ASP A 206 11.64 -16.72 12.15
C ASP A 206 12.85 -15.77 12.22
N GLU A 207 13.38 -15.53 13.40
CA GLU A 207 14.52 -14.62 13.62
C GLU A 207 15.78 -15.08 12.86
N TYR A 208 16.05 -16.42 12.85
CA TYR A 208 17.18 -16.96 12.11
C TYR A 208 17.02 -16.79 10.60
N GLY A 209 15.87 -17.18 10.07
CA GLY A 209 15.56 -17.05 8.64
C GLY A 209 15.51 -15.58 8.18
N PHE A 210 15.17 -14.64 9.06
CA PHE A 210 15.19 -13.22 8.78
C PHE A 210 16.61 -12.68 8.56
N THR A 211 17.56 -13.12 9.38
CA THR A 211 18.98 -12.72 9.28
C THR A 211 19.76 -13.53 8.24
N HIS A 212 19.27 -14.70 7.83
CA HIS A 212 19.91 -15.63 6.89
C HIS A 212 19.03 -15.92 5.66
N LEU A 213 18.49 -14.89 5.05
CA LEU A 213 17.53 -15.00 3.92
C LEU A 213 18.03 -15.84 2.74
N SER A 214 19.35 -15.83 2.47
CA SER A 214 19.94 -16.63 1.40
C SER A 214 19.88 -18.14 1.67
N GLU A 215 19.76 -18.55 2.92
CA GLU A 215 19.67 -19.94 3.36
C GLU A 215 18.22 -20.41 3.53
N ASN A 216 17.26 -19.48 3.60
CA ASN A 216 15.84 -19.79 3.79
C ASN A 216 15.19 -20.17 2.45
N ALA A 217 15.05 -21.48 2.21
CA ALA A 217 14.46 -22.02 0.97
C ALA A 217 12.99 -21.56 0.77
N TYR A 218 12.22 -21.38 1.84
CA TYR A 218 10.85 -20.89 1.78
C TYR A 218 10.80 -19.46 1.27
N TYR A 219 11.66 -18.58 1.81
CA TYR A 219 11.79 -17.21 1.34
C TYR A 219 12.19 -17.14 -0.14
N GLN A 220 13.18 -17.97 -0.56
CA GLN A 220 13.61 -18.02 -1.96
C GLN A 220 12.44 -18.39 -2.89
N THR A 221 11.62 -19.37 -2.49
CA THR A 221 10.42 -19.75 -3.24
C THR A 221 9.45 -18.60 -3.41
N VAL A 222 9.17 -17.84 -2.34
CA VAL A 222 8.30 -16.65 -2.43
C VAL A 222 8.91 -15.57 -3.32
N ALA A 223 10.22 -15.36 -3.23
CA ALA A 223 10.94 -14.37 -4.04
C ALA A 223 10.89 -14.70 -5.55
N GLU A 224 11.01 -15.98 -5.91
CA GLU A 224 10.88 -16.44 -7.30
C GLU A 224 9.47 -16.22 -7.84
N ILE A 225 8.44 -16.56 -7.06
CA ILE A 225 7.03 -16.33 -7.42
C ILE A 225 6.77 -14.84 -7.60
N ALA A 226 7.16 -14.01 -6.64
CA ALA A 226 6.99 -12.57 -6.68
C ALA A 226 7.64 -11.97 -7.94
N LYS A 227 8.88 -12.40 -8.25
CA LYS A 227 9.60 -11.97 -9.45
C LYS A 227 8.88 -12.36 -10.74
N ALA A 228 8.38 -13.60 -10.81
CA ALA A 228 7.64 -14.08 -11.99
C ALA A 228 6.33 -13.31 -12.22
N GLU A 229 5.66 -12.88 -11.15
CA GLU A 229 4.43 -12.09 -11.21
C GLU A 229 4.67 -10.56 -11.33
N GLY A 230 5.92 -10.09 -11.23
CA GLY A 230 6.25 -8.66 -11.18
C GLY A 230 5.81 -7.97 -9.88
N ASN A 231 5.62 -8.74 -8.81
CA ASN A 231 5.26 -8.26 -7.48
C ASN A 231 6.49 -8.05 -6.59
N GLN A 232 6.29 -7.31 -5.48
CA GLN A 232 7.33 -7.13 -4.46
C GLN A 232 7.28 -8.24 -3.41
N VAL A 233 8.44 -8.63 -2.89
CA VAL A 233 8.57 -9.50 -1.72
C VAL A 233 9.32 -8.76 -0.62
N LEU A 234 8.82 -8.85 0.59
CA LEU A 234 9.43 -8.27 1.77
C LEU A 234 9.61 -9.36 2.84
N PRO A 235 10.85 -9.65 3.25
CA PRO A 235 11.07 -10.50 4.43
C PRO A 235 10.65 -9.73 5.68
N ILE A 236 9.91 -10.42 6.55
CA ILE A 236 9.43 -9.90 7.82
C ILE A 236 9.56 -11.01 8.88
N CYS A 237 9.88 -10.64 10.11
CA CYS A 237 9.68 -11.50 11.25
C CYS A 237 8.58 -10.88 12.13
N ALA A 238 7.34 -11.34 11.94
CA ALA A 238 6.18 -10.72 12.60
C ALA A 238 6.27 -10.70 14.12
N LYS A 239 6.93 -11.70 14.72
CA LYS A 239 7.18 -11.75 16.16
C LYS A 239 8.16 -10.66 16.58
N LEU A 240 9.27 -10.49 15.85
CA LEU A 240 10.25 -9.45 16.11
C LEU A 240 9.64 -8.06 15.98
N GLU A 241 8.77 -7.86 14.96
CA GLU A 241 8.06 -6.59 14.78
C GLU A 241 7.08 -6.28 15.93
N GLU A 242 6.41 -7.30 16.48
CA GLU A 242 5.54 -7.14 17.65
C GLU A 242 6.35 -6.74 18.88
N ASP A 243 7.54 -7.35 19.09
CA ASP A 243 8.46 -7.03 20.18
C ASP A 243 9.01 -5.58 20.03
N ILE A 244 9.45 -5.20 18.82
CA ILE A 244 9.94 -3.84 18.50
C ILE A 244 8.84 -2.78 18.71
N ALA A 245 7.60 -3.07 18.31
CA ALA A 245 6.48 -2.15 18.45
C ALA A 245 6.05 -1.91 19.91
N ALA A 246 6.49 -2.77 20.84
CA ALA A 246 6.24 -2.63 22.26
C ALA A 246 7.31 -1.79 23.00
N LEU A 247 8.43 -1.46 22.34
CA LEU A 247 9.53 -0.70 22.92
C LEU A 247 9.28 0.82 22.81
N GLU A 248 9.79 1.57 23.78
CA GLU A 248 9.89 3.04 23.68
C GLU A 248 10.90 3.45 22.58
N GLU A 249 10.78 4.67 22.07
CA GLU A 249 11.56 5.14 20.91
C GLU A 249 13.07 4.98 21.08
N ASP A 250 13.63 5.32 22.26
CA ASP A 250 15.05 5.19 22.56
C ASP A 250 15.51 3.72 22.61
N GLU A 251 14.71 2.85 23.19
CA GLU A 251 14.97 1.41 23.30
C GLU A 251 14.88 0.76 21.91
N ARG A 252 13.91 1.17 21.09
CA ARG A 252 13.73 0.71 19.71
C ARG A 252 14.96 0.97 18.85
N ALA A 253 15.53 2.18 18.94
CA ALA A 253 16.71 2.54 18.18
C ALA A 253 17.93 1.66 18.56
N MET A 254 18.15 1.43 19.86
CA MET A 254 19.22 0.57 20.36
C MET A 254 19.04 -0.89 19.93
N PHE A 255 17.81 -1.39 19.97
CA PHE A 255 17.49 -2.77 19.59
C PHE A 255 17.71 -3.02 18.09
N LEU A 256 17.30 -2.07 17.23
CA LEU A 256 17.57 -2.14 15.79
C LEU A 256 19.07 -2.11 15.48
N GLU A 257 19.86 -1.29 16.20
CA GLU A 257 21.32 -1.23 16.05
C GLU A 257 21.98 -2.56 16.46
N GLU A 258 21.53 -3.18 17.55
CA GLU A 258 22.03 -4.50 18.00
C GLU A 258 21.77 -5.60 16.96
N LEU A 259 20.63 -5.53 16.25
CA LEU A 259 20.29 -6.44 15.17
C LEU A 259 20.97 -6.08 13.84
N GLY A 260 21.71 -4.97 13.78
CA GLY A 260 22.34 -4.48 12.56
C GLY A 260 21.35 -3.94 11.51
N LEU A 261 20.15 -3.56 11.94
CA LEU A 261 19.08 -3.04 11.11
C LEU A 261 19.04 -1.50 11.15
N GLN A 262 18.81 -0.86 10.01
CA GLN A 262 18.63 0.58 9.93
C GLN A 262 17.17 1.00 10.20
N GLU A 263 16.24 0.13 9.91
CA GLU A 263 14.79 0.34 10.05
C GLU A 263 14.10 -1.01 10.31
N SER A 264 12.90 -0.97 10.88
CA SER A 264 12.11 -2.18 11.13
C SER A 264 11.54 -2.76 9.82
N GLY A 265 11.17 -4.03 9.83
CA GLY A 265 10.44 -4.64 8.71
C GLY A 265 9.07 -4.02 8.53
N LEU A 266 8.45 -3.54 9.60
CA LEU A 266 7.18 -2.80 9.55
C LEU A 266 7.35 -1.45 8.85
N ASP A 267 8.39 -0.67 9.15
CA ASP A 267 8.68 0.59 8.46
C ASP A 267 8.87 0.38 6.96
N ARG A 268 9.61 -0.69 6.59
CA ARG A 268 9.77 -1.10 5.19
C ARG A 268 8.46 -1.53 4.54
N LEU A 269 7.58 -2.24 5.26
CA LEU A 269 6.27 -2.63 4.75
C LEU A 269 5.39 -1.42 4.49
N VAL A 270 5.38 -0.44 5.39
CA VAL A 270 4.64 0.81 5.24
C VAL A 270 5.13 1.59 4.03
N GLN A 271 6.46 1.72 3.86
CA GLN A 271 7.07 2.38 2.71
C GLN A 271 6.72 1.65 1.40
N CYS A 272 6.90 0.32 1.36
CA CYS A 272 6.54 -0.48 0.20
C CYS A 272 5.06 -0.36 -0.18
N ALA A 273 4.17 -0.37 0.82
CA ALA A 273 2.74 -0.19 0.58
C ALA A 273 2.41 1.21 0.03
N TYR A 274 3.08 2.24 0.53
CA TYR A 274 2.95 3.61 0.07
C TYR A 274 3.37 3.75 -1.40
N ASP A 275 4.53 3.22 -1.75
CA ASP A 275 5.06 3.24 -3.12
C ASP A 275 4.20 2.42 -4.09
N LEU A 276 3.77 1.22 -3.66
CA LEU A 276 2.93 0.33 -4.46
C LEU A 276 1.58 0.95 -4.81
N LEU A 277 1.02 1.74 -3.91
CA LEU A 277 -0.21 2.51 -4.11
C LEU A 277 -0.01 3.74 -5.01
N GLY A 278 1.23 3.98 -5.47
CA GLY A 278 1.58 5.15 -6.27
C GLY A 278 1.39 6.46 -5.52
N LEU A 279 1.64 6.44 -4.20
CA LEU A 279 1.53 7.60 -3.33
C LEU A 279 2.84 8.36 -3.28
N ILE A 280 2.73 9.66 -3.06
CA ILE A 280 3.84 10.57 -2.79
C ILE A 280 3.41 11.56 -1.72
N SER A 281 4.39 12.17 -1.07
CA SER A 281 4.15 13.21 -0.06
C SER A 281 4.67 14.56 -0.54
N PHE A 282 3.83 15.60 -0.44
CA PHE A 282 4.34 16.96 -0.40
C PHE A 282 4.31 17.49 1.03
N LEU A 283 5.17 18.45 1.32
CA LEU A 283 5.42 18.95 2.67
C LEU A 283 4.94 20.39 2.84
N THR A 284 4.30 20.68 3.96
CA THR A 284 4.06 22.03 4.45
C THR A 284 4.85 22.22 5.75
N TYR A 285 5.32 23.41 5.98
CA TYR A 285 6.22 23.72 7.10
C TYR A 285 5.90 25.07 7.73
N GLY A 286 6.05 25.17 9.03
CA GLY A 286 5.81 26.37 9.80
C GLY A 286 5.97 26.11 11.30
N LYS A 287 5.83 27.18 12.12
CA LYS A 287 5.91 27.08 13.58
C LYS A 287 4.71 26.38 14.22
N ASP A 288 3.57 26.41 13.56
CA ASP A 288 2.36 25.76 14.07
C ASP A 288 2.35 24.26 13.74
N GLU A 289 2.66 23.92 12.49
CA GLU A 289 2.67 22.54 12.02
C GLU A 289 3.70 22.33 10.92
N CYS A 290 4.44 21.21 11.01
CA CYS A 290 5.11 20.58 9.88
C CYS A 290 4.33 19.31 9.52
N ARG A 291 3.95 19.18 8.21
CA ARG A 291 3.08 18.08 7.81
C ARG A 291 3.43 17.52 6.45
N ALA A 292 3.37 16.20 6.34
CA ALA A 292 3.41 15.45 5.08
C ALA A 292 1.98 15.16 4.59
N TRP A 293 1.70 15.51 3.35
CA TRP A 293 0.38 15.38 2.73
C TRP A 293 0.42 14.32 1.65
N THR A 294 -0.39 13.28 1.80
CA THR A 294 -0.48 12.18 0.85
C THR A 294 -1.28 12.56 -0.39
N ILE A 295 -0.69 12.37 -1.55
CA ILE A 295 -1.33 12.50 -2.87
C ILE A 295 -0.92 11.32 -3.77
N ARG A 296 -1.64 11.10 -4.87
CA ARG A 296 -1.20 10.17 -5.91
C ARG A 296 -0.14 10.81 -6.80
N LYS A 297 0.83 10.04 -7.24
CA LYS A 297 1.78 10.47 -8.29
C LYS A 297 1.02 10.94 -9.52
N GLY A 298 1.41 12.09 -10.07
CA GLY A 298 0.70 12.73 -11.18
C GLY A 298 -0.38 13.75 -10.76
N THR A 299 -0.65 13.93 -9.46
CA THR A 299 -1.59 14.93 -8.96
C THR A 299 -1.10 16.35 -9.27
N LYS A 300 -2.02 17.20 -9.79
CA LYS A 300 -1.75 18.61 -10.07
C LYS A 300 -1.87 19.49 -8.82
N ALA A 301 -1.20 20.65 -8.85
CA ALA A 301 -1.14 21.58 -7.71
C ALA A 301 -2.51 21.99 -7.13
N PRO A 302 -3.56 22.29 -7.91
CA PRO A 302 -4.88 22.61 -7.35
C PRO A 302 -5.52 21.43 -6.60
N GLU A 303 -5.34 20.21 -7.10
CA GLU A 303 -5.86 19.00 -6.45
C GLU A 303 -5.07 18.68 -5.15
N ALA A 304 -3.75 18.89 -5.18
CA ALA A 304 -2.91 18.79 -3.99
C ALA A 304 -3.33 19.83 -2.93
N ALA A 305 -3.61 21.07 -3.32
CA ALA A 305 -4.13 22.11 -2.43
C ALA A 305 -5.47 21.70 -1.79
N GLY A 306 -6.30 20.97 -2.53
CA GLY A 306 -7.57 20.41 -2.06
C GLY A 306 -7.42 19.38 -0.92
N LYS A 307 -6.26 18.75 -0.79
CA LYS A 307 -5.96 17.88 0.34
C LYS A 307 -5.83 18.65 1.66
N ILE A 308 -5.42 19.91 1.60
CA ILE A 308 -5.35 20.79 2.76
C ILE A 308 -6.76 21.30 3.09
N HIS A 309 -7.44 21.91 2.10
CA HIS A 309 -8.80 22.39 2.26
C HIS A 309 -9.44 22.65 0.89
N THR A 310 -10.75 22.39 0.76
CA THR A 310 -11.52 22.60 -0.47
C THR A 310 -11.54 24.07 -0.91
N ASP A 311 -11.47 25.03 0.02
CA ASP A 311 -11.42 26.46 -0.31
C ASP A 311 -10.07 26.83 -0.94
N ILE A 312 -8.96 26.23 -0.50
CA ILE A 312 -7.64 26.45 -1.11
C ILE A 312 -7.65 25.95 -2.57
N GLN A 313 -8.29 24.80 -2.82
CA GLN A 313 -8.47 24.28 -4.18
C GLN A 313 -9.30 25.23 -5.05
N ARG A 314 -10.45 25.68 -4.54
CA ARG A 314 -11.35 26.59 -5.30
C ARG A 314 -10.71 27.94 -5.57
N GLY A 315 -10.03 28.50 -4.58
CA GLY A 315 -9.37 29.79 -4.65
C GLY A 315 -7.93 29.74 -5.18
N PHE A 316 -7.46 28.60 -5.69
CA PHE A 316 -6.07 28.42 -6.11
C PHE A 316 -5.59 29.47 -7.11
N ILE A 317 -4.50 30.15 -6.77
CA ILE A 317 -3.83 31.13 -7.63
C ILE A 317 -2.54 30.52 -8.18
N ARG A 318 -1.64 30.07 -7.30
CA ARG A 318 -0.34 29.46 -7.62
C ARG A 318 0.21 28.67 -6.45
N ALA A 319 1.16 27.78 -6.74
CA ALA A 319 1.97 27.09 -5.75
C ALA A 319 3.38 27.70 -5.72
N GLU A 320 3.88 28.03 -4.54
CA GLU A 320 5.27 28.39 -4.33
C GLU A 320 5.99 27.13 -3.87
N VAL A 321 6.89 26.60 -4.70
CA VAL A 321 7.46 25.26 -4.58
C VAL A 321 8.97 25.34 -4.39
N LEU A 322 9.47 24.60 -3.40
CA LEU A 322 10.89 24.32 -3.19
C LEU A 322 11.09 22.80 -3.11
N ALA A 323 11.90 22.25 -4.00
CA ALA A 323 12.23 20.82 -3.90
C ALA A 323 13.06 20.53 -2.64
N TRP A 324 12.78 19.41 -1.97
CA TRP A 324 13.53 18.99 -0.78
C TRP A 324 15.04 18.94 -1.00
N ALA A 325 15.50 18.40 -2.12
CA ALA A 325 16.91 18.33 -2.45
C ALA A 325 17.59 19.73 -2.53
N ASP A 326 16.84 20.73 -3.00
CA ASP A 326 17.32 22.12 -3.05
C ASP A 326 17.36 22.74 -1.66
N MET A 327 16.35 22.45 -0.83
CA MET A 327 16.33 22.86 0.58
C MET A 327 17.51 22.29 1.33
N GLN A 328 17.78 21.00 1.21
CA GLN A 328 18.90 20.31 1.87
C GLN A 328 20.24 20.88 1.43
N ARG A 329 20.43 21.13 0.12
CA ARG A 329 21.65 21.72 -0.43
C ARG A 329 21.88 23.16 0.03
N CYS A 330 20.82 23.94 0.24
CA CYS A 330 20.90 25.34 0.65
C CYS A 330 20.92 25.55 2.16
N GLY A 331 20.46 24.57 2.93
CA GLY A 331 20.37 24.63 4.39
C GLY A 331 19.22 25.50 4.94
N SER A 332 18.58 26.30 4.09
CA SER A 332 17.40 27.10 4.48
C SER A 332 16.56 27.54 3.29
N VAL A 333 15.27 27.81 3.53
CA VAL A 333 14.36 28.38 2.53
C VAL A 333 14.81 29.77 2.08
N ALA A 334 15.38 30.58 2.97
CA ALA A 334 15.88 31.90 2.64
C ALA A 334 17.03 31.82 1.63
N ALA A 335 18.03 30.96 1.89
CA ALA A 335 19.14 30.74 0.98
C ALA A 335 18.70 30.16 -0.37
N ALA A 336 17.70 29.29 -0.38
CA ALA A 336 17.14 28.76 -1.61
C ALA A 336 16.41 29.86 -2.44
N LYS A 337 15.72 30.80 -1.78
CA LYS A 337 15.09 31.96 -2.43
C LYS A 337 16.12 32.89 -3.07
N GLU A 338 17.19 33.17 -2.36
CA GLU A 338 18.32 34.01 -2.88
C GLU A 338 18.96 33.40 -4.13
N LYS A 339 19.02 32.06 -4.20
CA LYS A 339 19.51 31.31 -5.36
C LYS A 339 18.50 31.11 -6.47
N GLY A 340 17.26 31.62 -6.32
CA GLY A 340 16.22 31.49 -7.33
C GLY A 340 15.64 30.08 -7.47
N LEU A 341 15.82 29.20 -6.47
CA LEU A 341 15.33 27.82 -6.49
C LEU A 341 13.88 27.68 -5.98
N TYR A 342 13.33 28.76 -5.40
CA TYR A 342 11.95 28.86 -4.96
C TYR A 342 11.06 29.24 -6.14
N ARG A 343 10.35 28.29 -6.69
CA ARG A 343 9.62 28.43 -7.96
C ARG A 343 8.16 28.84 -7.74
N SER A 344 7.59 29.57 -8.69
CA SER A 344 6.16 29.88 -8.73
C SER A 344 5.49 29.07 -9.83
N GLU A 345 4.64 28.14 -9.47
CA GLU A 345 4.04 27.15 -10.36
C GLU A 345 2.51 27.37 -10.51
N GLY A 346 2.01 27.14 -11.71
CA GLY A 346 0.61 27.31 -12.06
C GLY A 346 -0.24 26.06 -11.85
N LYS A 347 -1.46 26.10 -12.39
CA LYS A 347 -2.48 25.03 -12.24
C LYS A 347 -2.07 23.68 -12.85
N ASP A 348 -1.20 23.69 -13.86
CA ASP A 348 -0.80 22.48 -14.57
C ASP A 348 0.46 21.81 -13.97
N TYR A 349 1.01 22.40 -12.92
CA TYR A 349 2.16 21.81 -12.23
C TYR A 349 1.79 20.47 -11.62
N VAL A 350 2.56 19.45 -11.96
CA VAL A 350 2.46 18.11 -11.37
C VAL A 350 3.40 18.03 -10.16
N VAL A 351 2.81 17.90 -8.98
CA VAL A 351 3.54 17.86 -7.72
C VAL A 351 4.47 16.66 -7.68
N GLN A 352 5.71 16.90 -7.24
CA GLN A 352 6.74 15.87 -7.07
C GLN A 352 6.85 15.44 -5.61
N ASP A 353 7.34 14.22 -5.39
CA ASP A 353 7.59 13.71 -4.04
C ASP A 353 8.65 14.56 -3.32
N GLY A 354 8.34 14.99 -2.10
CA GLY A 354 9.20 15.86 -1.30
C GLY A 354 9.14 17.34 -1.67
N ASP A 355 8.23 17.76 -2.55
CA ASP A 355 8.02 19.19 -2.77
C ASP A 355 7.53 19.87 -1.48
N MET A 356 8.24 20.93 -1.07
CA MET A 356 7.82 21.83 0.00
C MET A 356 6.97 22.93 -0.62
N ILE A 357 5.66 22.99 -0.27
CA ILE A 357 4.70 23.83 -1.01
C ILE A 357 4.00 24.83 -0.08
N TYR A 358 3.94 26.07 -0.54
CA TYR A 358 3.04 27.09 0.01
C TYR A 358 2.04 27.51 -1.06
N PHE A 359 0.74 27.24 -0.82
CA PHE A 359 -0.31 27.58 -1.76
C PHE A 359 -0.81 29.02 -1.56
N ARG A 360 -0.84 29.79 -2.65
CA ARG A 360 -1.48 31.11 -2.69
C ARG A 360 -2.90 30.93 -3.23
N PHE A 361 -3.85 31.42 -2.48
CA PHE A 361 -5.26 31.31 -2.82
C PHE A 361 -6.01 32.57 -2.42
N ASN A 362 -7.19 32.77 -3.02
CA ASN A 362 -8.12 33.84 -2.65
C ASN A 362 -9.52 33.20 -2.54
N VAL A 363 -10.20 33.44 -1.41
CA VAL A 363 -11.58 32.93 -1.13
C VAL A 363 -12.53 34.11 -1.06
#